data_6f262dce3d27f202dcce5e87efeb6efe
#
_entry.id   6f262dce3d27f202dcce5e87efeb6efe
#
_cell.length_a   1.000
_cell.length_b   1.000
_cell.length_c   1.000
_cell.angle_alpha   90.00
_cell.angle_beta   90.00
_cell.angle_gamma   90.00
#
_symmetry.space_group_name_H-M   'P 1'
#
loop_
_entity.id
_entity.type
_entity.pdbx_description
1 polymer ?
#
loop_
_entity_poly.entity_id
_entity_poly.type
_entity_poly.pdbx_seq_one_letter_code
_entity_poly.pdbx_strand_id
1 'polypeptide(L)'
;MKQITIATYNIRHGADVDFDWNRLAEIIRQSGADIIGIQEVDMHTGRTGGRDTVAGLVNATGLPHALFVPAMNYDGGQYGTAILSRYPIASAEVHLLDAADYEPRSFGCVTVTPEDGTPFCFLNTHLSYESREQQAIQFRQLAVWMDENIPEDIPAVLTGDFNTEDFAAFASLKDMGFSLVNDREHTYKTFRSPPLAIDNIVYRTSRLTPAEQGMIDSNRSDHNLLWCRFDTNP
;
A
#
# COMPACT_ATOMS: atom_id res chain seq x y z
N MET A 1 8.96 -18.05 8.83
CA MET A 1 9.51 -16.69 9.11
C MET A 1 9.10 -16.35 10.54
N LYS A 2 9.98 -15.71 11.34
CA LYS A 2 9.60 -15.33 12.71
C LYS A 2 9.03 -13.91 12.76
N GLN A 3 9.54 -13.03 11.91
CA GLN A 3 9.12 -11.64 11.82
C GLN A 3 9.09 -11.18 10.37
N ILE A 4 8.19 -10.21 10.08
CA ILE A 4 8.12 -9.51 8.80
C ILE A 4 7.80 -8.03 9.04
N THR A 5 8.49 -7.15 8.34
CA THR A 5 8.23 -5.71 8.41
C THR A 5 7.48 -5.27 7.16
N ILE A 6 6.32 -4.68 7.37
CA ILE A 6 5.41 -4.18 6.35
C ILE A 6 5.36 -2.65 6.41
N ALA A 7 5.30 -1.99 5.26
CA ALA A 7 5.10 -0.55 5.18
C ALA A 7 4.06 -0.15 4.14
N THR A 8 3.56 1.07 4.27
CA THR A 8 2.75 1.77 3.25
C THR A 8 3.22 3.21 3.12
N TYR A 9 3.26 3.73 1.88
CA TYR A 9 3.73 5.08 1.64
C TYR A 9 3.12 5.66 0.35
N ASN A 10 2.29 6.68 0.49
CA ASN A 10 1.90 7.52 -0.65
C ASN A 10 3.07 8.47 -0.96
N ILE A 11 3.62 8.39 -2.17
CA ILE A 11 4.84 9.11 -2.56
C ILE A 11 4.56 10.39 -3.36
N ARG A 12 3.28 10.75 -3.55
CA ARG A 12 2.88 11.91 -4.37
C ARG A 12 3.64 11.96 -5.70
N HIS A 13 3.65 10.84 -6.42
CA HIS A 13 4.40 10.63 -7.68
C HIS A 13 5.87 11.11 -7.67
N GLY A 14 6.43 11.40 -6.50
CA GLY A 14 7.80 11.90 -6.35
C GLY A 14 7.97 13.40 -6.55
N ALA A 15 6.89 14.18 -6.58
CA ALA A 15 6.94 15.63 -6.82
C ALA A 15 7.74 16.39 -5.76
N ASP A 16 7.65 15.99 -4.48
CA ASP A 16 8.33 16.68 -3.38
C ASP A 16 9.85 16.41 -3.32
N VAL A 17 10.33 15.51 -4.17
CA VAL A 17 11.75 15.15 -4.28
C VAL A 17 12.33 15.38 -5.67
N ASP A 18 11.65 16.14 -6.52
CA ASP A 18 12.06 16.38 -7.92
C ASP A 18 12.30 15.07 -8.71
N PHE A 19 11.46 14.06 -8.42
CA PHE A 19 11.56 12.71 -9.02
C PHE A 19 12.91 12.01 -8.77
N ASP A 20 13.57 12.31 -7.65
CA ASP A 20 14.76 11.60 -7.18
C ASP A 20 14.36 10.41 -6.30
N TRP A 21 14.31 9.23 -6.89
CA TRP A 21 13.91 8.01 -6.22
C TRP A 21 14.82 7.62 -5.05
N ASN A 22 16.09 8.05 -5.03
CA ASN A 22 17.00 7.79 -3.91
C ASN A 22 16.52 8.48 -2.63
N ARG A 23 15.97 9.69 -2.75
CA ARG A 23 15.43 10.43 -1.60
C ARG A 23 14.21 9.76 -0.99
N LEU A 24 13.32 9.17 -1.81
CA LEU A 24 12.20 8.35 -1.32
C LEU A 24 12.70 7.03 -0.72
N ALA A 25 13.65 6.39 -1.39
CA ALA A 25 14.23 5.13 -0.95
C ALA A 25 14.93 5.23 0.42
N GLU A 26 15.52 6.38 0.77
CA GLU A 26 16.05 6.59 2.12
C GLU A 26 15.00 6.41 3.21
N ILE A 27 13.79 6.96 3.01
CA ILE A 27 12.67 6.82 3.94
C ILE A 27 12.20 5.36 4.00
N ILE A 28 12.07 4.72 2.83
CA ILE A 28 11.67 3.32 2.74
C ILE A 28 12.69 2.41 3.46
N ARG A 29 13.99 2.61 3.25
CA ARG A 29 15.04 1.82 3.93
C ARG A 29 15.05 2.04 5.44
N GLN A 30 14.74 3.25 5.94
CA GLN A 30 14.64 3.52 7.37
C GLN A 30 13.55 2.71 8.07
N SER A 31 12.45 2.38 7.38
CA SER A 31 11.39 1.54 7.92
C SER A 31 11.82 0.07 8.10
N GLY A 32 12.88 -0.34 7.42
CA GLY A 32 13.30 -1.74 7.38
C GLY A 32 12.31 -2.67 6.69
N ALA A 33 11.41 -2.14 5.86
CA ALA A 33 10.35 -2.91 5.23
C ALA A 33 10.89 -4.09 4.40
N ASP A 34 10.29 -5.24 4.61
CA ASP A 34 10.47 -6.43 3.76
C ASP A 34 9.51 -6.37 2.55
N ILE A 35 8.30 -5.83 2.77
CA ILE A 35 7.30 -5.58 1.72
C ILE A 35 6.69 -4.22 1.96
N ILE A 36 6.48 -3.46 0.89
CA ILE A 36 5.87 -2.14 0.95
C ILE A 36 4.82 -1.95 -0.14
N GLY A 37 3.66 -1.40 0.24
CA GLY A 37 2.68 -0.82 -0.69
C GLY A 37 2.96 0.65 -0.91
N ILE A 38 3.01 1.06 -2.16
CA ILE A 38 3.31 2.44 -2.58
C ILE A 38 2.11 2.96 -3.36
N GLN A 39 1.60 4.15 -3.01
CA GLN A 39 0.51 4.81 -3.70
C GLN A 39 1.02 6.00 -4.50
N GLU A 40 0.23 6.43 -5.48
CA GLU A 40 0.55 7.50 -6.42
C GLU A 40 1.84 7.24 -7.21
N VAL A 41 1.86 6.12 -7.90
CA VAL A 41 3.00 5.71 -8.74
C VAL A 41 2.72 6.01 -10.20
N ASP A 42 3.60 6.78 -10.81
CA ASP A 42 3.61 7.06 -12.25
C ASP A 42 4.52 6.09 -13.00
N MET A 43 4.07 5.63 -14.16
CA MET A 43 4.86 4.81 -15.08
C MET A 43 4.92 5.50 -16.43
N HIS A 44 6.10 5.98 -16.81
CA HIS A 44 6.37 6.62 -18.10
C HIS A 44 5.51 7.86 -18.42
N THR A 45 4.99 8.55 -17.40
CA THR A 45 4.20 9.78 -17.61
C THR A 45 5.07 10.97 -18.00
N GLY A 46 4.49 11.92 -18.72
CA GLY A 46 5.18 13.14 -19.13
C GLY A 46 5.69 13.95 -17.95
N ARG A 47 4.89 14.06 -16.86
CA ARG A 47 5.28 14.81 -15.65
C ARG A 47 6.49 14.23 -14.93
N THR A 48 6.77 12.93 -15.06
CA THR A 48 7.98 12.27 -14.54
C THR A 48 9.10 12.20 -15.56
N GLY A 49 8.94 12.82 -16.74
CA GLY A 49 9.92 12.77 -17.84
C GLY A 49 10.03 11.38 -18.47
N GLY A 50 8.96 10.60 -18.52
CA GLY A 50 8.89 9.27 -19.12
C GLY A 50 9.62 8.19 -18.32
N ARG A 51 9.93 8.43 -17.04
CA ARG A 51 10.73 7.51 -16.20
C ARG A 51 9.90 6.30 -15.78
N ASP A 52 10.59 5.17 -15.63
CA ASP A 52 10.07 3.98 -14.94
C ASP A 52 10.30 4.16 -13.44
N THR A 53 9.24 4.59 -12.73
CA THR A 53 9.30 4.83 -11.29
C THR A 53 9.53 3.55 -10.50
N VAL A 54 8.91 2.44 -10.92
CA VAL A 54 9.05 1.16 -10.21
C VAL A 54 10.48 0.65 -10.32
N ALA A 55 11.08 0.63 -11.52
CA ALA A 55 12.47 0.23 -11.68
C ALA A 55 13.42 1.16 -10.90
N GLY A 56 13.14 2.46 -10.89
CA GLY A 56 13.90 3.42 -10.09
C GLY A 56 13.84 3.14 -8.60
N LEU A 57 12.66 2.85 -8.05
CA LEU A 57 12.48 2.51 -6.64
C LEU A 57 13.09 1.14 -6.29
N VAL A 58 12.94 0.12 -7.13
CA VAL A 58 13.59 -1.19 -6.97
C VAL A 58 15.10 -1.01 -6.82
N ASN A 59 15.73 -0.30 -7.75
CA ASN A 59 17.17 -0.06 -7.72
C ASN A 59 17.62 0.74 -6.49
N ALA A 60 16.84 1.75 -6.10
CA ALA A 60 17.20 2.63 -4.99
C ALA A 60 16.93 2.00 -3.62
N THR A 61 15.87 1.21 -3.47
CA THR A 61 15.52 0.58 -2.19
C THR A 61 16.29 -0.71 -1.93
N GLY A 62 16.65 -1.44 -2.98
CA GLY A 62 17.21 -2.79 -2.90
C GLY A 62 16.16 -3.87 -2.65
N LEU A 63 14.86 -3.58 -2.84
CA LEU A 63 13.77 -4.56 -2.84
C LEU A 63 13.59 -5.09 -4.27
N PRO A 64 14.07 -6.32 -4.59
CA PRO A 64 14.31 -6.72 -5.98
C PRO A 64 13.04 -7.15 -6.73
N HIS A 65 11.95 -7.42 -6.04
CA HIS A 65 10.71 -7.90 -6.66
C HIS A 65 9.64 -6.82 -6.58
N ALA A 66 8.93 -6.59 -7.68
CA ALA A 66 7.92 -5.55 -7.74
C ALA A 66 6.74 -5.92 -8.64
N LEU A 67 5.58 -5.33 -8.32
CA LEU A 67 4.38 -5.30 -9.15
C LEU A 67 3.96 -3.84 -9.30
N PHE A 68 3.82 -3.35 -10.54
CA PHE A 68 3.05 -2.15 -10.82
C PHE A 68 1.57 -2.50 -10.96
N VAL A 69 0.71 -1.70 -10.35
CA VAL A 69 -0.74 -1.89 -10.31
C VAL A 69 -1.39 -0.70 -11.01
N PRO A 70 -1.59 -0.74 -12.32
CA PRO A 70 -2.18 0.37 -13.06
C PRO A 70 -3.64 0.59 -12.65
N ALA A 71 -4.04 1.86 -12.51
CA ALA A 71 -5.42 2.28 -12.35
C ALA A 71 -5.95 2.94 -13.63
N MET A 72 -5.14 3.77 -14.28
CA MET A 72 -5.54 4.50 -15.49
C MET A 72 -4.36 4.85 -16.39
N ASN A 73 -4.65 5.17 -17.65
CA ASN A 73 -3.73 5.87 -18.52
C ASN A 73 -3.68 7.34 -18.13
N TYR A 74 -2.50 7.91 -18.01
CA TYR A 74 -2.32 9.29 -17.60
C TYR A 74 -1.08 9.90 -18.24
N ASP A 75 -1.19 11.11 -18.81
CA ASP A 75 -0.08 11.93 -19.31
C ASP A 75 0.94 11.16 -20.19
N GLY A 76 0.42 10.36 -21.11
CA GLY A 76 1.22 9.55 -22.05
C GLY A 76 1.79 8.25 -21.48
N GLY A 77 1.59 7.99 -20.20
CA GLY A 77 1.96 6.76 -19.50
C GLY A 77 0.80 6.18 -18.70
N GLN A 78 1.08 5.65 -17.52
CA GLN A 78 0.09 5.07 -16.61
C GLN A 78 0.29 5.61 -15.18
N TYR A 79 -0.81 5.63 -14.42
CA TYR A 79 -0.84 5.97 -13.00
C TYR A 79 -1.55 4.88 -12.21
N GLY A 80 -1.08 4.65 -10.98
CA GLY A 80 -1.64 3.64 -10.09
C GLY A 80 -0.87 3.50 -8.79
N THR A 81 -0.68 2.26 -8.37
CA THR A 81 0.08 1.92 -7.17
C THR A 81 1.18 0.90 -7.50
N ALA A 82 2.03 0.58 -6.53
CA ALA A 82 3.03 -0.47 -6.66
C ALA A 82 3.20 -1.26 -5.37
N ILE A 83 3.70 -2.48 -5.51
CA ILE A 83 4.17 -3.32 -4.41
C ILE A 83 5.64 -3.61 -4.66
N LEU A 84 6.50 -3.38 -3.67
CA LEU A 84 7.88 -3.84 -3.69
C LEU A 84 8.10 -4.87 -2.60
N SER A 85 8.88 -5.90 -2.88
CA SER A 85 9.14 -6.99 -1.96
C SER A 85 10.60 -7.42 -1.97
N ARG A 86 11.12 -7.78 -0.79
CA ARG A 86 12.39 -8.51 -0.63
C ARG A 86 12.26 -9.95 -1.13
N TYR A 87 11.07 -10.52 -0.98
CA TYR A 87 10.80 -11.92 -1.28
C TYR A 87 10.30 -12.11 -2.71
N PRO A 88 10.59 -13.26 -3.35
CA PRO A 88 10.04 -13.58 -4.66
C PRO A 88 8.51 -13.54 -4.68
N ILE A 89 7.96 -12.94 -5.73
CA ILE A 89 6.51 -12.93 -6.00
C ILE A 89 6.17 -14.22 -6.75
N ALA A 90 5.42 -15.11 -6.08
CA ALA A 90 4.98 -16.38 -6.65
C ALA A 90 3.73 -16.22 -7.54
N SER A 91 2.82 -15.30 -7.18
CA SER A 91 1.67 -14.92 -7.99
C SER A 91 1.35 -13.43 -7.82
N ALA A 92 0.77 -12.82 -8.83
CA ALA A 92 0.37 -11.42 -8.83
C ALA A 92 -0.93 -11.23 -9.59
N GLU A 93 -1.83 -10.44 -9.04
CA GLU A 93 -3.11 -10.06 -9.62
C GLU A 93 -3.33 -8.56 -9.51
N VAL A 94 -4.03 -8.01 -10.51
CA VAL A 94 -4.42 -6.59 -10.57
C VAL A 94 -5.90 -6.51 -10.86
N HIS A 95 -6.62 -5.75 -10.04
CA HIS A 95 -8.05 -5.58 -10.14
C HIS A 95 -8.42 -4.10 -10.18
N LEU A 96 -9.21 -3.71 -11.17
CA LEU A 96 -9.82 -2.38 -11.21
C LEU A 96 -11.01 -2.34 -10.25
N LEU A 97 -11.12 -1.24 -9.53
CA LEU A 97 -12.28 -0.94 -8.70
C LEU A 97 -13.30 -0.12 -9.48
N ASP A 98 -14.56 -0.23 -9.11
CA ASP A 98 -15.61 0.61 -9.68
C ASP A 98 -15.24 2.08 -9.50
N ALA A 99 -15.28 2.85 -10.57
CA ALA A 99 -14.92 4.26 -10.54
C ALA A 99 -16.11 5.18 -10.85
N ALA A 100 -17.20 4.65 -11.43
CA ALA A 100 -18.27 5.46 -12.01
C ALA A 100 -17.68 6.57 -12.90
N ASP A 101 -17.94 7.84 -12.59
CA ASP A 101 -17.39 9.01 -13.31
C ASP A 101 -16.18 9.64 -12.59
N TYR A 102 -15.64 8.98 -11.56
CA TYR A 102 -14.51 9.46 -10.76
C TYR A 102 -13.18 8.90 -11.26
N GLU A 103 -12.08 9.32 -10.64
CA GLU A 103 -10.74 8.83 -10.95
C GLU A 103 -10.66 7.30 -10.77
N PRO A 104 -10.25 6.55 -11.80
CA PRO A 104 -10.12 5.10 -11.69
C PRO A 104 -9.15 4.68 -10.60
N ARG A 105 -9.55 3.65 -9.85
CA ARG A 105 -8.78 3.06 -8.75
C ARG A 105 -8.58 1.57 -9.00
N SER A 106 -7.57 1.02 -8.34
CA SER A 106 -7.22 -0.39 -8.44
C SER A 106 -6.65 -0.90 -7.13
N PHE A 107 -6.60 -2.22 -6.99
CA PHE A 107 -5.75 -2.86 -6.01
C PHE A 107 -4.92 -3.96 -6.68
N GLY A 108 -3.74 -4.19 -6.11
CA GLY A 108 -2.90 -5.32 -6.47
C GLY A 108 -2.84 -6.31 -5.32
N CYS A 109 -2.76 -7.59 -5.65
CA CYS A 109 -2.51 -8.67 -4.71
C CYS A 109 -1.28 -9.46 -5.17
N VAL A 110 -0.37 -9.75 -4.27
CA VAL A 110 0.76 -10.65 -4.50
C VAL A 110 0.80 -11.74 -3.44
N THR A 111 1.13 -12.95 -3.83
CA THR A 111 1.61 -13.97 -2.90
C THR A 111 3.13 -13.98 -2.97
N VAL A 112 3.78 -13.70 -1.86
CA VAL A 112 5.24 -13.81 -1.76
C VAL A 112 5.61 -15.08 -1.02
N THR A 113 6.81 -15.57 -1.28
CA THR A 113 7.34 -16.77 -0.61
C THR A 113 8.61 -16.38 0.15
N PRO A 114 8.52 -16.12 1.46
CA PRO A 114 9.67 -15.96 2.33
C PRO A 114 10.54 -17.21 2.36
N GLU A 115 11.74 -17.10 2.97
CA GLU A 115 12.77 -18.16 2.99
C GLU A 115 12.30 -19.47 3.63
N ASP A 116 11.34 -19.43 4.57
CA ASP A 116 10.77 -20.63 5.20
C ASP A 116 9.69 -21.33 4.36
N GLY A 117 9.38 -20.78 3.18
CA GLY A 117 8.41 -21.33 2.25
C GLY A 117 6.94 -21.07 2.60
N THR A 118 6.64 -20.36 3.69
CA THR A 118 5.27 -20.05 4.09
C THR A 118 4.70 -18.96 3.17
N PRO A 119 3.62 -19.22 2.41
CA PRO A 119 3.01 -18.19 1.59
C PRO A 119 2.52 -17.03 2.43
N PHE A 120 2.70 -15.81 1.93
CA PHE A 120 2.24 -14.58 2.55
C PHE A 120 1.49 -13.74 1.51
N CYS A 121 0.23 -13.39 1.78
CA CYS A 121 -0.59 -12.58 0.90
C CYS A 121 -0.46 -11.10 1.24
N PHE A 122 -0.11 -10.28 0.26
CA PHE A 122 0.03 -8.84 0.44
C PHE A 122 -0.77 -8.08 -0.62
N LEU A 123 -1.61 -7.15 -0.16
CA LEU A 123 -2.43 -6.30 -1.01
C LEU A 123 -2.04 -4.83 -0.83
N ASN A 124 -2.23 -4.05 -1.90
CA ASN A 124 -2.07 -2.60 -1.86
C ASN A 124 -3.14 -1.91 -2.71
N THR A 125 -3.68 -0.80 -2.20
CA THR A 125 -4.72 -0.02 -2.86
C THR A 125 -4.54 1.48 -2.63
N HIS A 126 -5.30 2.27 -3.39
CA HIS A 126 -5.51 3.70 -3.18
C HIS A 126 -6.97 4.01 -3.52
N LEU A 127 -7.82 4.25 -2.52
CA LEU A 127 -9.25 4.43 -2.72
C LEU A 127 -9.61 5.86 -3.12
N SER A 128 -10.84 6.06 -3.60
CA SER A 128 -11.32 7.37 -4.04
C SER A 128 -11.38 8.38 -2.88
N TYR A 129 -10.93 9.60 -3.14
CA TYR A 129 -11.09 10.75 -2.24
C TYR A 129 -12.28 11.64 -2.62
N GLU A 130 -12.83 11.46 -3.82
CA GLU A 130 -13.78 12.40 -4.43
C GLU A 130 -15.21 12.22 -3.90
N SER A 131 -15.57 10.97 -3.52
CA SER A 131 -16.91 10.63 -3.03
C SER A 131 -16.84 9.55 -1.97
N ARG A 132 -17.47 9.81 -0.81
CA ARG A 132 -17.60 8.81 0.27
C ARG A 132 -18.43 7.59 -0.17
N GLU A 133 -19.44 7.81 -1.02
CA GLU A 133 -20.25 6.72 -1.55
C GLU A 133 -19.44 5.82 -2.47
N GLN A 134 -18.69 6.42 -3.39
CA GLN A 134 -17.79 5.68 -4.29
C GLN A 134 -16.71 4.94 -3.51
N GLN A 135 -16.09 5.58 -2.53
CA GLN A 135 -15.11 4.95 -1.63
C GLN A 135 -15.70 3.73 -0.93
N ALA A 136 -16.93 3.82 -0.41
CA ALA A 136 -17.62 2.70 0.25
C ALA A 136 -17.92 1.54 -0.71
N ILE A 137 -18.23 1.83 -1.98
CA ILE A 137 -18.39 0.82 -3.03
C ILE A 137 -17.06 0.10 -3.27
N GLN A 138 -15.98 0.86 -3.48
CA GLN A 138 -14.63 0.31 -3.70
C GLN A 138 -14.15 -0.52 -2.51
N PHE A 139 -14.39 -0.04 -1.30
CA PHE A 139 -14.04 -0.76 -0.07
C PHE A 139 -14.77 -2.11 0.03
N ARG A 140 -16.05 -2.12 -0.31
CA ARG A 140 -16.87 -3.35 -0.32
C ARG A 140 -16.40 -4.34 -1.36
N GLN A 141 -16.08 -3.88 -2.59
CA GLN A 141 -15.53 -4.74 -3.64
C GLN A 141 -14.23 -5.41 -3.19
N LEU A 142 -13.32 -4.63 -2.59
CA LEU A 142 -12.05 -5.13 -2.06
C LEU A 142 -12.28 -6.16 -0.94
N ALA A 143 -13.17 -5.87 0.01
CA ALA A 143 -13.47 -6.77 1.12
C ALA A 143 -14.09 -8.10 0.64
N VAL A 144 -15.04 -8.04 -0.31
CA VAL A 144 -15.63 -9.24 -0.92
C VAL A 144 -14.57 -10.07 -1.64
N TRP A 145 -13.72 -9.43 -2.44
CA TRP A 145 -12.65 -10.13 -3.12
C TRP A 145 -11.69 -10.82 -2.13
N MET A 146 -11.32 -10.15 -1.04
CA MET A 146 -10.46 -10.73 0.00
C MET A 146 -11.10 -11.94 0.67
N ASP A 147 -12.40 -11.89 0.96
CA ASP A 147 -13.15 -13.00 1.56
C ASP A 147 -13.20 -14.24 0.66
N GLU A 148 -13.41 -14.02 -0.63
CA GLU A 148 -13.54 -15.09 -1.63
C GLU A 148 -12.20 -15.71 -2.04
N ASN A 149 -11.09 -14.97 -1.98
CA ASN A 149 -9.84 -15.36 -2.64
C ASN A 149 -8.66 -15.56 -1.70
N ILE A 150 -8.71 -15.10 -0.43
CA ILE A 150 -7.61 -15.26 0.51
C ILE A 150 -7.93 -16.34 1.53
N PRO A 151 -7.29 -17.53 1.48
CA PRO A 151 -7.49 -18.59 2.46
C PRO A 151 -7.26 -18.10 3.90
N GLU A 152 -8.09 -18.55 4.84
CA GLU A 152 -8.03 -18.10 6.25
C GLU A 152 -6.74 -18.51 6.97
N ASP A 153 -6.07 -19.54 6.49
CA ASP A 153 -4.85 -20.09 7.07
C ASP A 153 -3.57 -19.40 6.55
N ILE A 154 -3.69 -18.45 5.62
CA ILE A 154 -2.56 -17.68 5.10
C ILE A 154 -2.44 -16.33 5.81
N PRO A 155 -1.22 -15.93 6.29
CA PRO A 155 -0.98 -14.56 6.71
C PRO A 155 -1.30 -13.57 5.60
N ALA A 156 -2.10 -12.55 5.91
CA ALA A 156 -2.54 -11.58 4.92
C ALA A 156 -2.47 -10.15 5.47
N VAL A 157 -2.02 -9.22 4.62
CA VAL A 157 -1.97 -7.79 4.91
C VAL A 157 -2.49 -7.00 3.71
N LEU A 158 -3.33 -6.01 3.99
CA LEU A 158 -3.75 -4.98 3.04
C LEU A 158 -3.17 -3.64 3.49
N THR A 159 -2.47 -2.96 2.59
CA THR A 159 -1.96 -1.61 2.80
C THR A 159 -2.66 -0.62 1.87
N GLY A 160 -2.66 0.65 2.23
CA GLY A 160 -3.15 1.66 1.31
C GLY A 160 -3.36 3.03 1.92
N ASP A 161 -3.56 3.97 1.01
CA ASP A 161 -4.24 5.23 1.26
C ASP A 161 -5.74 4.99 1.05
N PHE A 162 -6.48 4.91 2.14
CA PHE A 162 -7.91 4.63 2.11
C PHE A 162 -8.75 5.91 1.94
N ASN A 163 -8.11 7.08 1.97
CA ASN A 163 -8.77 8.39 1.86
C ASN A 163 -9.94 8.59 2.84
N THR A 164 -9.92 7.90 3.99
CA THR A 164 -10.98 7.98 5.00
C THR A 164 -10.43 7.98 6.42
N GLU A 165 -11.03 8.83 7.27
CA GLU A 165 -10.92 8.79 8.73
C GLU A 165 -12.11 8.08 9.37
N ASP A 166 -13.05 7.58 8.57
CA ASP A 166 -14.16 6.78 9.07
C ASP A 166 -13.71 5.32 9.29
N PHE A 167 -13.24 5.04 10.49
CA PHE A 167 -12.80 3.71 10.89
C PHE A 167 -13.92 2.67 10.93
N ALA A 168 -15.19 3.09 10.84
CA ALA A 168 -16.32 2.16 10.66
C ALA A 168 -16.35 1.55 9.24
N ALA A 169 -15.72 2.18 8.25
CA ALA A 169 -15.57 1.62 6.91
C ALA A 169 -14.84 0.26 6.92
N PHE A 170 -13.98 0.02 7.92
CA PHE A 170 -13.24 -1.24 8.07
C PHE A 170 -14.04 -2.35 8.78
N ALA A 171 -15.33 -2.15 9.11
CA ALA A 171 -16.10 -3.12 9.88
C ALA A 171 -16.15 -4.50 9.20
N SER A 172 -16.37 -4.58 7.89
CA SER A 172 -16.38 -5.85 7.15
C SER A 172 -15.07 -6.61 7.25
N LEU A 173 -13.92 -5.92 7.18
CA LEU A 173 -12.61 -6.55 7.35
C LEU A 173 -12.39 -7.01 8.79
N LYS A 174 -12.88 -6.27 9.77
CA LYS A 174 -12.82 -6.68 11.18
C LYS A 174 -13.65 -7.94 11.43
N ASP A 175 -14.83 -8.04 10.82
CA ASP A 175 -15.68 -9.25 10.90
C ASP A 175 -14.99 -10.48 10.28
N MET A 176 -14.10 -10.28 9.30
CA MET A 176 -13.25 -11.30 8.70
C MET A 176 -11.96 -11.59 9.49
N GLY A 177 -11.81 -11.06 10.71
CA GLY A 177 -10.65 -11.28 11.58
C GLY A 177 -9.42 -10.41 11.27
N PHE A 178 -9.61 -9.28 10.59
CA PHE A 178 -8.54 -8.30 10.39
C PHE A 178 -8.58 -7.19 11.44
N SER A 179 -7.43 -6.56 11.69
CA SER A 179 -7.28 -5.38 12.55
C SER A 179 -6.43 -4.32 11.87
N LEU A 180 -6.40 -3.13 12.43
CA LEU A 180 -5.70 -1.96 11.92
C LEU A 180 -4.43 -1.70 12.75
N VAL A 181 -3.35 -1.31 12.08
CA VAL A 181 -2.13 -0.83 12.75
C VAL A 181 -2.28 0.62 13.16
N ASN A 182 -2.75 1.49 12.25
CA ASN A 182 -2.94 2.89 12.55
C ASN A 182 -4.23 3.12 13.32
N ASP A 183 -4.11 3.62 14.57
CA ASP A 183 -5.22 4.03 15.41
C ASP A 183 -5.29 5.57 15.46
N ARG A 184 -5.69 6.18 14.34
CA ARG A 184 -5.96 7.62 14.19
C ARG A 184 -4.74 8.54 14.27
N GLU A 185 -3.53 8.04 14.09
CA GLU A 185 -2.36 8.90 13.91
C GLU A 185 -2.36 9.52 12.49
N HIS A 186 -2.06 10.80 12.42
CA HIS A 186 -2.12 11.54 11.15
C HIS A 186 -0.99 11.12 10.22
N THR A 187 -1.35 10.56 9.07
CA THR A 187 -0.42 10.14 8.02
C THR A 187 -0.29 11.18 6.91
N TYR A 188 -1.39 11.87 6.59
CA TYR A 188 -1.42 12.92 5.57
C TYR A 188 -1.23 14.30 6.20
N LYS A 189 -0.34 15.10 5.63
CA LYS A 189 0.00 16.44 6.11
C LYS A 189 0.18 17.38 4.93
N THR A 190 -0.66 18.40 4.83
CA THR A 190 -0.46 19.50 3.89
C THR A 190 -0.60 20.84 4.60
N PHE A 191 -0.04 21.89 4.02
CA PHE A 191 -0.22 23.27 4.50
C PHE A 191 -1.66 23.79 4.32
N ARG A 192 -2.51 23.08 3.55
CA ARG A 192 -3.84 23.53 3.14
C ARG A 192 -4.98 22.79 3.82
N SER A 193 -4.72 21.69 4.46
CA SER A 193 -5.72 20.83 5.13
C SER A 193 -5.25 20.49 6.54
N PRO A 194 -6.19 20.27 7.49
CA PRO A 194 -5.79 19.66 8.75
C PRO A 194 -5.16 18.29 8.46
N PRO A 195 -4.20 17.84 9.29
CA PRO A 195 -3.65 16.49 9.17
C PRO A 195 -4.76 15.44 9.24
N LEU A 196 -4.66 14.36 8.43
CA LEU A 196 -5.64 13.29 8.35
C LEU A 196 -4.99 11.92 8.59
N ALA A 197 -5.75 10.99 9.18
CA ALA A 197 -5.34 9.61 9.42
C ALA A 197 -5.96 8.70 8.35
N ILE A 198 -5.43 8.73 7.13
CA ILE A 198 -6.03 8.09 5.94
C ILE A 198 -5.25 6.90 5.39
N ASP A 199 -3.99 6.71 5.80
CA ASP A 199 -3.20 5.54 5.45
C ASP A 199 -3.26 4.49 6.56
N ASN A 200 -3.30 3.21 6.19
CA ASN A 200 -3.32 2.12 7.16
C ASN A 200 -2.64 0.84 6.64
N ILE A 201 -2.31 -0.02 7.60
CA ILE A 201 -1.92 -1.42 7.41
C ILE A 201 -2.98 -2.26 8.12
N VAL A 202 -3.69 -3.08 7.36
CA VAL A 202 -4.77 -3.96 7.82
C VAL A 202 -4.25 -5.38 7.80
N TYR A 203 -4.26 -6.10 8.91
CA TYR A 203 -3.61 -7.40 9.04
C TYR A 203 -4.52 -8.46 9.64
N ARG A 204 -4.34 -9.72 9.24
CA ARG A 204 -5.09 -10.87 9.79
C ARG A 204 -4.58 -11.24 11.17
N THR A 205 -5.42 -11.10 12.19
CA THR A 205 -5.05 -11.24 13.61
C THR A 205 -4.72 -12.67 14.03
N SER A 206 -5.29 -13.67 13.36
CA SER A 206 -5.01 -15.09 13.64
C SER A 206 -3.60 -15.52 13.24
N ARG A 207 -2.95 -14.78 12.32
CA ARG A 207 -1.66 -15.12 11.73
C ARG A 207 -0.54 -14.13 12.02
N LEU A 208 -0.89 -12.93 12.44
CA LEU A 208 0.05 -11.84 12.65
C LEU A 208 -0.21 -11.14 13.97
N THR A 209 0.85 -10.82 14.70
CA THR A 209 0.79 -10.00 15.92
C THR A 209 1.77 -8.84 15.77
N PRO A 210 1.31 -7.57 15.88
CA PRO A 210 2.20 -6.42 15.87
C PRO A 210 3.21 -6.50 17.03
N ALA A 211 4.50 -6.47 16.70
CA ALA A 211 5.59 -6.45 17.66
C ALA A 211 6.14 -5.02 17.88
N GLU A 212 6.19 -4.25 16.79
CA GLU A 212 6.63 -2.87 16.80
C GLU A 212 6.01 -2.14 15.61
N GLN A 213 5.63 -0.89 15.80
CA GLN A 213 5.09 -0.05 14.73
C GLN A 213 5.57 1.38 14.87
N GLY A 214 5.50 2.14 13.81
CA GLY A 214 5.89 3.53 13.82
C GLY A 214 5.56 4.24 12.52
N MET A 215 5.83 5.53 12.53
CA MET A 215 5.65 6.42 11.42
C MET A 215 6.94 7.20 11.19
N ILE A 216 7.33 7.34 9.92
CA ILE A 216 8.47 8.17 9.56
C ILE A 216 7.93 9.45 8.95
N ASP A 217 8.07 10.54 9.70
CA ASP A 217 7.76 11.88 9.21
C ASP A 217 8.91 12.40 8.34
N SER A 218 8.59 12.77 7.12
CA SER A 218 9.56 13.37 6.21
C SER A 218 8.90 14.44 5.35
N ASN A 219 9.71 15.37 4.82
CA ASN A 219 9.27 16.37 3.84
C ASN A 219 9.43 15.86 2.39
N ARG A 220 9.41 14.55 2.16
CA ARG A 220 9.64 13.92 0.85
C ARG A 220 8.35 13.45 0.18
N SER A 221 7.24 13.60 0.89
CA SER A 221 5.87 13.47 0.44
C SER A 221 4.96 14.26 1.37
N ASP A 222 3.75 14.54 0.97
CA ASP A 222 2.70 15.06 1.84
C ASP A 222 2.06 13.97 2.73
N HIS A 223 2.51 12.72 2.60
CA HIS A 223 2.23 11.63 3.53
C HIS A 223 3.46 11.24 4.34
N ASN A 224 3.22 10.66 5.51
CA ASN A 224 4.21 9.94 6.29
C ASN A 224 4.24 8.48 5.86
N LEU A 225 5.42 7.83 5.95
CA LEU A 225 5.50 6.40 5.80
C LEU A 225 5.04 5.73 7.10
N LEU A 226 4.05 4.86 7.03
CA LEU A 226 3.60 4.01 8.14
C LEU A 226 4.23 2.63 8.01
N TRP A 227 4.71 2.04 9.11
CA TRP A 227 5.29 0.69 9.12
C TRP A 227 4.90 -0.09 10.37
N CYS A 228 4.90 -1.42 10.24
CA CYS A 228 4.70 -2.34 11.35
C CYS A 228 5.56 -3.60 11.15
N ARG A 229 6.25 -4.01 12.21
CA ARG A 229 6.90 -5.30 12.31
C ARG A 229 5.97 -6.28 13.01
N PHE A 230 5.69 -7.38 12.35
CA PHE A 230 4.83 -8.43 12.86
C PHE A 230 5.63 -9.67 13.27
N ASP A 231 5.23 -10.27 14.39
CA ASP A 231 5.51 -11.67 14.65
C ASP A 231 4.52 -12.53 13.86
N THR A 232 5.02 -13.58 13.19
CA THR A 232 4.16 -14.54 12.47
C THR A 232 3.73 -15.65 13.42
N ASN A 233 2.42 -15.84 13.56
CA ASN A 233 1.82 -16.91 14.34
C ASN A 233 1.79 -18.21 13.52
N PRO A 234 2.09 -19.37 14.11
CA PRO A 234 2.06 -20.66 13.44
C PRO A 234 0.66 -21.09 12.99
#